data_4c15caa05f5ff92de15b6a38662192e2
#
_entry.id   4c15caa05f5ff92de15b6a38662192e2
#
_cell.length_a   1.000
_cell.length_b   1.000
_cell.length_c   1.000
_cell.angle_alpha   90.00
_cell.angle_beta   90.00
_cell.angle_gamma   90.00
#
_symmetry.space_group_name_H-M   'P 1'
#
loop_
_entity.id
_entity.type
_entity.pdbx_description
1 polymer ?
#
loop_
_entity_poly.entity_id
_entity_poly.type
_entity_poly.pdbx_seq_one_letter_code
_entity_poly.pdbx_strand_id
1 'polypeptide(L)'
;YDEEGVPTFAKPVRIPGAVSLSIDAEGEASNFYADDGVYYVINNNSGYTGDLEIALVPLEFATDILGEKLDEKGVLTETNTAEVSQFALLFEFSGDKNKIRHCLFCCSASRPATESSTIEDEKEVKTETLSLTATALNSGLLKTKTCEKTDAEVYENWYKAVYMPNLAAAVHREETRSEERRVGKECRSRWSP
;
A
#
# COMPACT_ATOMS: atom_id res chain seq x y z
N TYR A 1 8.05 3.02 14.35
CA TYR A 1 9.42 2.58 14.05
C TYR A 1 10.07 2.16 15.38
N ASP A 2 10.83 1.06 15.33
CA ASP A 2 11.68 0.66 16.46
C ASP A 2 12.97 1.51 16.55
N GLU A 3 13.83 1.19 17.52
CA GLU A 3 15.10 1.92 17.73
C GLU A 3 16.08 1.77 16.54
N GLU A 4 15.88 0.76 15.70
CA GLU A 4 16.68 0.47 14.50
C GLU A 4 16.09 1.12 13.25
N GLY A 5 14.94 1.82 13.36
CA GLY A 5 14.26 2.48 12.27
C GLY A 5 13.46 1.51 11.37
N VAL A 6 13.16 0.31 11.86
CA VAL A 6 12.29 -0.64 11.18
C VAL A 6 10.84 -0.34 11.55
N PRO A 7 9.92 -0.25 10.57
CA PRO A 7 8.52 0.00 10.88
C PRO A 7 7.90 -1.21 11.58
N THR A 8 7.25 -0.95 12.70
CA THR A 8 6.49 -1.95 13.44
C THR A 8 5.01 -1.75 13.20
N PHE A 9 4.29 -2.83 12.92
CA PHE A 9 2.86 -2.79 12.66
C PHE A 9 2.11 -3.56 13.74
N ALA A 10 1.00 -2.99 14.19
CA ALA A 10 0.04 -3.71 15.02
C ALA A 10 -0.63 -4.84 14.21
N LYS A 11 -1.35 -5.71 14.92
CA LYS A 11 -2.14 -6.76 14.26
C LYS A 11 -3.21 -6.14 13.36
N PRO A 12 -3.35 -6.58 12.11
CA PRO A 12 -4.38 -6.08 11.21
C PRO A 12 -5.79 -6.24 11.77
N VAL A 13 -6.58 -5.18 11.67
CA VAL A 13 -7.99 -5.14 12.05
C VAL A 13 -8.83 -5.11 10.78
N ARG A 14 -9.89 -5.92 10.74
CA ARG A 14 -10.77 -5.98 9.58
C ARG A 14 -11.70 -4.77 9.54
N ILE A 15 -11.77 -4.10 8.39
CA ILE A 15 -12.75 -3.05 8.08
C ILE A 15 -13.95 -3.73 7.36
N PRO A 16 -15.11 -3.89 8.00
CA PRO A 16 -16.29 -4.45 7.36
C PRO A 16 -16.98 -3.38 6.49
N GLY A 17 -17.73 -3.83 5.49
CA GLY A 17 -18.58 -2.93 4.69
C GLY A 17 -17.85 -2.15 3.60
N ALA A 18 -16.69 -2.60 3.14
CA ALA A 18 -16.04 -2.03 1.96
C ALA A 18 -16.93 -2.21 0.73
N VAL A 19 -17.21 -1.12 0.02
CA VAL A 19 -18.02 -1.05 -1.19
C VAL A 19 -17.13 -1.01 -2.42
N SER A 20 -16.23 -0.04 -2.47
CA SER A 20 -15.29 0.12 -3.57
C SER A 20 -13.93 0.61 -3.06
N LEU A 21 -12.87 0.26 -3.81
CA LEU A 21 -11.51 0.76 -3.60
C LEU A 21 -10.92 1.09 -4.96
N SER A 22 -10.59 2.36 -5.17
CA SER A 22 -9.84 2.84 -6.32
C SER A 22 -8.47 3.31 -5.87
N ILE A 23 -7.41 2.90 -6.56
CA ILE A 23 -6.04 3.28 -6.22
C ILE A 23 -5.28 3.55 -7.51
N ASP A 24 -4.83 4.78 -7.67
CA ASP A 24 -4.06 5.26 -8.80
C ASP A 24 -2.60 5.48 -8.40
N ALA A 25 -1.68 5.08 -9.29
CA ALA A 25 -0.27 5.31 -9.07
C ALA A 25 0.08 6.78 -9.33
N GLU A 26 0.81 7.40 -8.43
CA GLU A 26 1.37 8.74 -8.59
C GLU A 26 2.82 8.66 -9.02
N GLY A 27 3.15 9.40 -10.07
CA GLY A 27 4.50 9.53 -10.57
C GLY A 27 4.52 10.27 -11.90
N GLU A 28 5.42 11.20 -12.03
CA GLU A 28 5.63 11.93 -13.28
C GLU A 28 6.82 11.33 -14.03
N ALA A 29 6.62 11.11 -15.33
CA ALA A 29 7.71 10.80 -16.23
C ALA A 29 8.49 12.08 -16.55
N SER A 30 9.75 12.14 -16.17
CA SER A 30 10.64 13.23 -16.54
C SER A 30 11.45 12.85 -17.78
N ASN A 31 11.33 13.63 -18.84
CA ASN A 31 12.08 13.44 -20.07
C ASN A 31 13.42 14.18 -19.98
N PHE A 32 14.50 13.47 -20.15
CA PHE A 32 15.81 14.08 -20.34
C PHE A 32 16.07 14.24 -21.85
N TYR A 33 16.38 15.46 -22.24
CA TYR A 33 16.65 15.81 -23.64
C TYR A 33 18.15 15.96 -23.87
N ALA A 34 18.65 15.34 -24.93
CA ALA A 34 19.99 15.53 -25.46
C ALA A 34 19.94 15.40 -26.99
N ASP A 35 20.81 16.14 -27.71
CA ASP A 35 20.90 16.13 -29.18
C ASP A 35 19.56 16.34 -29.89
N ASP A 36 18.78 17.34 -29.46
CA ASP A 36 17.47 17.73 -29.99
C ASP A 36 16.36 16.67 -29.90
N GLY A 37 16.54 15.64 -29.07
CA GLY A 37 15.55 14.57 -28.86
C GLY A 37 15.42 14.12 -27.40
N VAL A 38 14.37 13.34 -27.10
CA VAL A 38 14.23 12.67 -25.83
C VAL A 38 15.27 11.55 -25.75
N TYR A 39 16.29 11.72 -24.90
CA TYR A 39 17.38 10.75 -24.78
C TYR A 39 17.02 9.60 -23.85
N TYR A 40 16.39 9.87 -22.72
CA TYR A 40 15.77 8.86 -21.86
C TYR A 40 14.65 9.46 -21.03
N VAL A 41 13.76 8.56 -20.55
CA VAL A 41 12.62 8.89 -19.70
C VAL A 41 12.88 8.32 -18.31
N ILE A 42 12.85 9.17 -17.30
CA ILE A 42 12.93 8.78 -15.90
C ILE A 42 11.50 8.68 -15.38
N ASN A 43 11.06 7.46 -15.05
CA ASN A 43 9.78 7.27 -14.38
C ASN A 43 10.00 7.37 -12.87
N ASN A 44 9.29 8.30 -12.24
CA ASN A 44 9.28 8.44 -10.79
C ASN A 44 8.04 7.75 -10.22
N ASN A 45 8.21 6.99 -9.13
CA ASN A 45 7.10 6.38 -8.39
C ASN A 45 6.99 7.11 -7.05
N SER A 46 6.10 8.10 -6.99
CA SER A 46 5.95 8.97 -5.83
C SER A 46 5.02 8.41 -4.76
N GLY A 47 4.14 7.46 -5.13
CA GLY A 47 3.17 6.90 -4.23
C GLY A 47 1.91 6.38 -4.93
N TYR A 48 0.85 6.29 -4.16
CA TYR A 48 -0.50 6.00 -4.64
C TYR A 48 -1.48 6.93 -3.97
N THR A 49 -2.49 7.37 -4.71
CA THR A 49 -3.68 8.04 -4.19
C THR A 49 -4.91 7.24 -4.59
N GLY A 50 -5.99 7.44 -3.87
CA GLY A 50 -7.23 6.75 -4.18
C GLY A 50 -8.32 6.99 -3.15
N ASP A 51 -9.44 6.33 -3.38
CA ASP A 51 -10.62 6.46 -2.54
C ASP A 51 -11.10 5.08 -2.08
N LEU A 52 -11.37 4.97 -0.78
CA LEU A 52 -12.01 3.82 -0.16
C LEU A 52 -13.42 4.20 0.24
N GLU A 53 -14.39 3.59 -0.43
CA GLU A 53 -15.80 3.72 -0.09
C GLU A 53 -16.22 2.59 0.85
N ILE A 54 -16.78 2.94 2.00
CA ILE A 54 -17.24 2.02 3.04
C ILE A 54 -18.65 2.38 3.50
N ALA A 55 -19.38 1.40 4.00
CA ALA A 55 -20.74 1.62 4.48
C ALA A 55 -20.77 2.48 5.75
N LEU A 56 -19.79 2.35 6.62
CA LEU A 56 -19.60 3.14 7.85
C LEU A 56 -18.16 3.01 8.32
N VAL A 57 -17.56 4.12 8.75
CA VAL A 57 -16.22 4.11 9.37
C VAL A 57 -16.30 3.39 10.73
N PRO A 58 -15.50 2.31 10.95
CA PRO A 58 -15.48 1.63 12.24
C PRO A 58 -14.93 2.52 13.35
N LEU A 59 -15.46 2.33 14.57
CA LEU A 59 -15.04 3.10 15.74
C LEU A 59 -13.51 3.03 15.97
N GLU A 60 -12.93 1.85 15.87
CA GLU A 60 -11.49 1.65 16.03
C GLU A 60 -10.68 2.42 14.98
N PHE A 61 -11.16 2.50 13.75
CA PHE A 61 -10.51 3.29 12.71
C PHE A 61 -10.60 4.79 12.98
N ALA A 62 -11.76 5.27 13.47
CA ALA A 62 -11.95 6.67 13.82
C ALA A 62 -11.04 7.11 14.99
N THR A 63 -10.90 6.26 16.02
CA THR A 63 -10.05 6.58 17.18
C THR A 63 -8.55 6.42 16.90
N ASP A 64 -8.15 5.33 16.27
CA ASP A 64 -6.73 4.97 16.13
C ASP A 64 -6.06 5.64 14.94
N ILE A 65 -6.83 5.86 13.85
CA ILE A 65 -6.29 6.42 12.60
C ILE A 65 -6.67 7.88 12.43
N LEU A 66 -7.96 8.23 12.54
CA LEU A 66 -8.41 9.62 12.36
C LEU A 66 -8.17 10.51 13.58
N GLY A 67 -7.81 9.92 14.73
CA GLY A 67 -7.46 10.62 15.95
C GLY A 67 -8.67 11.23 16.70
N GLU A 68 -9.86 10.68 16.47
CA GLU A 68 -11.05 11.08 17.20
C GLU A 68 -11.01 10.56 18.64
N LYS A 69 -11.57 11.29 19.56
CA LYS A 69 -11.61 10.93 20.98
C LYS A 69 -12.98 10.46 21.41
N LEU A 70 -13.04 9.27 21.99
CA LEU A 70 -14.23 8.73 22.60
C LEU A 70 -14.31 9.18 24.07
N ASP A 71 -15.40 9.80 24.48
CA ASP A 71 -15.63 10.18 25.86
C ASP A 71 -16.20 9.00 26.68
N GLU A 72 -16.29 9.19 28.01
CA GLU A 72 -16.86 8.19 28.94
C GLU A 72 -18.33 7.86 28.66
N LYS A 73 -19.02 8.69 27.90
CA LYS A 73 -20.44 8.51 27.55
C LYS A 73 -20.63 7.91 26.15
N GLY A 74 -19.53 7.58 25.47
CA GLY A 74 -19.59 6.99 24.15
C GLY A 74 -19.80 7.99 23.00
N VAL A 75 -19.44 9.26 23.21
CA VAL A 75 -19.51 10.29 22.18
C VAL A 75 -18.13 10.46 21.54
N LEU A 76 -18.06 10.31 20.22
CA LEU A 76 -16.88 10.62 19.43
C LEU A 76 -16.78 12.13 19.24
N THR A 77 -15.58 12.66 19.48
CA THR A 77 -15.28 14.08 19.35
C THR A 77 -14.04 14.26 18.49
N GLU A 78 -14.22 14.99 17.42
CA GLU A 78 -13.14 15.47 16.56
C GLU A 78 -12.57 16.77 17.11
N THR A 79 -11.24 16.89 17.12
CA THR A 79 -10.55 18.12 17.51
C THR A 79 -9.68 18.63 16.37
N ASN A 80 -9.47 19.94 16.29
CA ASN A 80 -8.59 20.54 15.30
C ASN A 80 -7.10 20.19 15.48
N THR A 81 -6.75 19.63 16.62
CA THR A 81 -5.40 19.17 16.98
C THR A 81 -5.24 17.65 16.82
N ALA A 82 -6.28 16.95 16.31
CA ALA A 82 -6.18 15.52 16.08
C ALA A 82 -5.16 15.23 14.97
N GLU A 83 -4.17 14.41 15.29
CA GLU A 83 -3.18 13.93 14.34
C GLU A 83 -3.66 12.63 13.73
N VAL A 84 -3.62 12.56 12.40
CA VAL A 84 -3.95 11.34 11.65
C VAL A 84 -2.77 10.40 11.71
N SER A 85 -3.00 9.16 12.14
CA SER A 85 -1.98 8.13 12.18
C SER A 85 -1.82 7.44 10.83
N GLN A 86 -0.58 7.04 10.52
CA GLN A 86 -0.30 6.23 9.33
C GLN A 86 -0.60 4.75 9.62
N PHE A 87 -1.06 4.04 8.60
CA PHE A 87 -1.44 2.63 8.70
C PHE A 87 -1.06 1.83 7.46
N ALA A 88 -1.00 0.50 7.60
CA ALA A 88 -0.86 -0.39 6.46
C ALA A 88 -2.24 -0.86 5.99
N LEU A 89 -2.51 -0.73 4.69
CA LEU A 89 -3.76 -1.16 4.06
C LEU A 89 -3.56 -2.51 3.36
N LEU A 90 -4.24 -3.55 3.85
CA LEU A 90 -4.24 -4.88 3.24
C LEU A 90 -5.59 -5.14 2.58
N PHE A 91 -5.57 -5.55 1.31
CA PHE A 91 -6.80 -5.78 0.56
C PHE A 91 -6.66 -6.86 -0.51
N GLU A 92 -7.79 -7.36 -0.96
CA GLU A 92 -7.93 -8.34 -2.03
C GLU A 92 -9.17 -7.97 -2.85
N PHE A 93 -9.09 -8.08 -4.18
CA PHE A 93 -10.23 -7.81 -5.04
C PHE A 93 -11.10 -9.06 -5.20
N SER A 94 -12.41 -8.91 -4.93
CA SER A 94 -13.39 -9.97 -5.21
C SER A 94 -13.48 -10.20 -6.71
N GLY A 95 -13.36 -11.45 -7.15
CA GLY A 95 -13.41 -11.82 -8.58
C GLY A 95 -12.04 -11.96 -9.24
N ASP A 96 -10.95 -11.64 -8.56
CA ASP A 96 -9.63 -12.04 -9.02
C ASP A 96 -9.48 -13.57 -8.94
N LYS A 97 -9.25 -14.20 -10.10
CA LYS A 97 -9.05 -15.65 -10.20
C LYS A 97 -7.84 -16.13 -9.40
N ASN A 98 -6.83 -15.31 -9.32
CA ASN A 98 -5.57 -15.64 -8.66
C ASN A 98 -5.58 -15.23 -7.17
N LYS A 99 -6.64 -14.56 -6.71
CA LYS A 99 -6.80 -14.08 -5.32
C LYS A 99 -5.53 -13.37 -4.82
N ILE A 100 -5.04 -12.43 -5.62
CA ILE A 100 -3.84 -11.66 -5.29
C ILE A 100 -4.15 -10.74 -4.12
N ARG A 101 -3.35 -10.83 -3.07
CA ARG A 101 -3.43 -9.99 -1.89
C ARG A 101 -2.43 -8.87 -1.99
N HIS A 102 -2.85 -7.68 -1.65
CA HIS A 102 -2.07 -6.46 -1.72
C HIS A 102 -1.85 -5.88 -0.33
N CYS A 103 -0.74 -5.18 -0.16
CA CYS A 103 -0.45 -4.38 1.02
C CYS A 103 0.22 -3.07 0.58
N LEU A 104 -0.33 -1.94 1.03
CA LEU A 104 0.29 -0.62 0.99
C LEU A 104 0.78 -0.31 2.40
N PHE A 105 2.06 0.06 2.56
CA PHE A 105 2.67 0.11 3.89
C PHE A 105 2.40 1.38 4.68
N CYS A 106 2.39 2.53 4.03
CA CYS A 106 2.33 3.83 4.68
C CYS A 106 1.19 4.65 4.09
N CYS A 107 -0.04 4.30 4.50
CA CYS A 107 -1.24 5.00 4.10
C CYS A 107 -1.62 6.05 5.14
N SER A 108 -2.13 7.17 4.68
CA SER A 108 -2.89 8.14 5.47
C SER A 108 -4.28 8.27 4.86
N ALA A 109 -5.29 8.47 5.71
CA ALA A 109 -6.66 8.68 5.28
C ALA A 109 -7.10 10.11 5.61
N SER A 110 -7.83 10.76 4.71
CA SER A 110 -8.53 11.99 5.03
C SER A 110 -9.85 11.67 5.76
N ARG A 111 -10.34 12.64 6.49
CA ARG A 111 -11.66 12.53 7.14
C ARG A 111 -12.76 12.44 6.08
N PRO A 112 -13.79 11.58 6.26
CA PRO A 112 -14.88 11.47 5.32
C PRO A 112 -15.71 12.76 5.31
N ALA A 113 -16.24 13.11 4.14
CA ALA A 113 -17.23 14.18 4.04
C ALA A 113 -18.54 13.70 4.66
N THR A 114 -19.17 14.57 5.45
CA THR A 114 -20.49 14.29 6.01
C THR A 114 -21.54 14.88 5.08
N GLU A 115 -22.29 14.03 4.41
CA GLU A 115 -23.38 14.43 3.52
C GLU A 115 -24.73 13.97 4.05
N SER A 116 -25.76 14.80 3.88
CA SER A 116 -27.13 14.48 4.23
C SER A 116 -28.04 14.77 3.05
N SER A 117 -28.89 13.83 2.66
CA SER A 117 -29.97 14.05 1.70
C SER A 117 -31.30 13.65 2.33
N THR A 118 -32.38 14.37 1.95
CA THR A 118 -33.75 14.00 2.33
C THR A 118 -34.15 12.73 1.57
N ILE A 119 -34.84 11.81 2.22
CA ILE A 119 -35.38 10.60 1.59
C ILE A 119 -36.47 11.06 0.62
N GLU A 120 -36.24 10.82 -0.66
CA GLU A 120 -37.27 10.82 -1.71
C GLU A 120 -37.83 9.39 -1.83
N ASP A 121 -38.22 8.86 -2.92
CA ASP A 121 -38.95 7.59 -3.06
C ASP A 121 -38.15 6.27 -2.79
N GLU A 122 -36.83 6.30 -2.79
CA GLU A 122 -36.00 5.12 -2.53
C GLU A 122 -35.04 5.30 -1.35
N LYS A 123 -34.85 4.26 -0.54
CA LYS A 123 -33.85 4.25 0.54
C LYS A 123 -32.47 4.01 -0.06
N GLU A 124 -31.74 5.08 -0.38
CA GLU A 124 -30.34 4.98 -0.70
C GLU A 124 -29.53 4.72 0.57
N VAL A 125 -28.70 3.69 0.51
CA VAL A 125 -27.72 3.43 1.57
C VAL A 125 -26.59 4.44 1.39
N LYS A 126 -26.40 5.31 2.36
CA LYS A 126 -25.29 6.25 2.34
C LYS A 126 -24.01 5.54 2.73
N THR A 127 -22.98 5.84 1.98
CA THR A 127 -21.62 5.35 2.18
C THR A 127 -20.71 6.52 2.55
N GLU A 128 -19.61 6.23 3.19
CA GLU A 128 -18.57 7.18 3.55
C GLU A 128 -17.35 6.93 2.68
N THR A 129 -16.78 7.99 2.12
CA THR A 129 -15.60 7.91 1.28
C THR A 129 -14.39 8.49 2.00
N LEU A 130 -13.36 7.67 2.15
CA LEU A 130 -12.06 8.05 2.71
C LEU A 130 -11.07 8.21 1.55
N SER A 131 -10.57 9.42 1.34
CA SER A 131 -9.47 9.62 0.41
C SER A 131 -8.17 9.16 1.05
N LEU A 132 -7.44 8.30 0.32
CA LEU A 132 -6.24 7.64 0.77
C LEU A 132 -5.02 8.19 0.03
N THR A 133 -3.93 8.36 0.75
CA THR A 133 -2.62 8.63 0.16
C THR A 133 -1.63 7.62 0.73
N ALA A 134 -0.91 6.92 -0.13
CA ALA A 134 0.11 5.96 0.27
C ALA A 134 1.49 6.43 -0.19
N THR A 135 2.40 6.55 0.75
CA THR A 135 3.79 6.97 0.53
C THR A 135 4.75 5.82 0.83
N ALA A 136 6.01 5.98 0.40
CA ALA A 136 7.03 4.99 0.71
C ALA A 136 7.45 5.07 2.18
N LEU A 137 7.76 3.92 2.76
CA LEU A 137 8.47 3.83 4.03
C LEU A 137 9.90 4.42 3.90
N ASN A 138 10.56 4.70 5.01
CA ASN A 138 11.97 5.13 5.02
C ASN A 138 12.90 4.14 4.32
N SER A 139 12.54 2.86 4.27
CA SER A 139 13.22 1.80 3.52
C SER A 139 12.99 1.83 2.00
N GLY A 140 12.16 2.74 1.48
CA GLY A 140 11.74 2.81 0.09
C GLY A 140 10.63 1.82 -0.30
N LEU A 141 10.13 1.01 0.62
CA LEU A 141 9.01 0.09 0.38
C LEU A 141 7.70 0.87 0.29
N LEU A 142 6.95 0.64 -0.77
CA LEU A 142 5.68 1.32 -1.02
C LEU A 142 4.52 0.33 -1.01
N LYS A 143 4.62 -0.73 -1.82
CA LYS A 143 3.57 -1.73 -2.02
C LYS A 143 4.17 -3.13 -2.14
N THR A 144 3.51 -4.11 -1.57
CA THR A 144 3.77 -5.52 -1.83
C THR A 144 2.50 -6.25 -2.23
N LYS A 145 2.64 -7.33 -2.99
CA LYS A 145 1.53 -8.18 -3.41
C LYS A 145 1.96 -9.63 -3.50
N THR A 146 1.03 -10.53 -3.28
CA THR A 146 1.25 -11.96 -3.51
C THR A 146 1.30 -12.27 -5.02
N CYS A 147 1.92 -13.38 -5.38
CA CYS A 147 1.96 -13.90 -6.74
C CYS A 147 1.86 -15.44 -6.69
N GLU A 148 1.81 -16.09 -7.83
CA GLU A 148 1.74 -17.57 -7.93
C GLU A 148 2.90 -18.31 -7.24
N LYS A 149 4.04 -17.63 -7.03
CA LYS A 149 5.23 -18.19 -6.37
C LYS A 149 5.31 -17.85 -4.88
N THR A 150 4.30 -17.20 -4.34
CA THR A 150 4.27 -16.86 -2.92
C THR A 150 4.16 -18.14 -2.09
N ASP A 151 4.98 -18.24 -1.06
CA ASP A 151 4.95 -19.35 -0.12
C ASP A 151 3.55 -19.46 0.52
N ALA A 152 3.05 -20.69 0.65
CA ALA A 152 1.72 -20.95 1.20
C ALA A 152 1.58 -20.42 2.64
N GLU A 153 2.62 -20.53 3.46
CA GLU A 153 2.62 -20.03 4.82
C GLU A 153 2.48 -18.50 4.84
N VAL A 154 3.22 -17.78 3.98
CA VAL A 154 3.11 -16.32 3.83
C VAL A 154 1.72 -15.93 3.38
N TYR A 155 1.16 -16.67 2.40
CA TYR A 155 -0.17 -16.41 1.89
C TYR A 155 -1.24 -16.59 2.99
N GLU A 156 -1.22 -17.67 3.76
CA GLU A 156 -2.18 -17.94 4.83
C GLU A 156 -2.12 -16.94 5.98
N ASN A 157 -0.92 -16.42 6.27
CA ASN A 157 -0.70 -15.47 7.35
C ASN A 157 -0.83 -14.01 6.94
N TRP A 158 -1.15 -13.71 5.66
CA TRP A 158 -1.17 -12.35 5.11
C TRP A 158 -2.01 -11.35 5.90
N TYR A 159 -3.17 -11.77 6.40
CA TYR A 159 -4.06 -10.93 7.21
C TYR A 159 -3.87 -11.08 8.73
N LYS A 160 -2.90 -11.87 9.17
CA LYS A 160 -2.58 -12.02 10.60
C LYS A 160 -1.50 -11.05 11.05
N ALA A 161 -0.58 -10.72 10.15
CA ALA A 161 0.49 -9.76 10.37
C ALA A 161 0.90 -9.12 9.04
N VAL A 162 1.37 -7.87 9.09
CA VAL A 162 1.91 -7.19 7.89
C VAL A 162 3.21 -7.87 7.49
N TYR A 163 3.26 -8.38 6.25
CA TYR A 163 4.46 -9.03 5.72
C TYR A 163 5.50 -7.99 5.28
N MET A 164 6.68 -8.05 5.88
CA MET A 164 7.81 -7.20 5.51
C MET A 164 8.78 -7.98 4.61
N PRO A 165 8.93 -7.60 3.32
CA PRO A 165 9.84 -8.29 2.42
C PRO A 165 11.30 -7.99 2.78
N ASN A 166 12.14 -9.02 2.86
CA ASN A 166 13.58 -8.86 3.01
C ASN A 166 14.23 -8.68 1.63
N LEU A 167 14.37 -7.43 1.18
CA LEU A 167 14.98 -7.10 -0.12
C LEU A 167 16.50 -7.30 -0.15
N ALA A 168 17.20 -7.29 0.98
CA ALA A 168 18.64 -7.52 1.04
C ALA A 168 19.03 -8.89 0.49
N ALA A 169 18.21 -9.91 0.70
CA ALA A 169 18.41 -11.25 0.14
C ALA A 169 18.17 -11.35 -1.38
N ALA A 170 17.42 -10.42 -1.96
CA ALA A 170 17.13 -10.40 -3.39
C ALA A 170 18.29 -9.78 -4.21
N VAL A 171 18.92 -8.74 -3.69
CA VAL A 171 20.06 -8.06 -4.31
C VAL A 171 21.27 -9.01 -4.44
N HIS A 172 21.56 -9.77 -3.39
CA HIS A 172 22.64 -10.78 -3.43
C HIS A 172 22.41 -11.91 -4.45
N ARG A 173 21.16 -12.28 -4.74
CA ARG A 173 20.86 -13.30 -5.76
C ARG A 173 21.08 -12.80 -7.19
N GLU A 174 20.87 -11.52 -7.44
CA GLU A 174 21.13 -10.95 -8.77
C GLU A 174 22.62 -10.73 -9.03
N GLU A 175 23.38 -10.32 -8.03
CA GLU A 175 24.83 -10.18 -8.14
C GLU A 175 25.51 -11.52 -8.40
N THR A 176 25.21 -12.57 -7.64
CA THR A 176 25.75 -13.92 -7.87
C THR A 176 25.35 -14.47 -9.23
N ARG A 177 24.11 -14.25 -9.69
CA ARG A 177 23.66 -14.70 -11.01
C ARG A 177 24.30 -13.93 -12.16
N SER A 178 24.66 -12.66 -11.96
CA SER A 178 25.40 -11.86 -12.95
C SER A 178 26.86 -12.28 -13.04
N GLU A 179 27.48 -12.66 -11.94
CA GLU A 179 28.84 -13.19 -11.89
C GLU A 179 28.94 -14.58 -12.54
N GLU A 180 28.01 -15.49 -12.28
CA GLU A 180 27.94 -16.79 -12.94
C GLU A 180 27.78 -16.67 -14.47
N ARG A 181 27.01 -15.69 -14.95
CA ARG A 181 26.88 -15.41 -16.39
C ARG A 181 28.15 -14.83 -16.99
N ARG A 182 28.90 -14.02 -16.24
CA ARG A 182 30.19 -13.48 -16.67
C ARG A 182 31.25 -14.60 -16.80
N VAL A 183 31.39 -15.41 -15.76
CA VAL A 183 32.29 -16.56 -15.76
C VAL A 183 31.94 -17.55 -16.88
N GLY A 184 30.68 -17.84 -17.13
CA GLY A 184 30.24 -18.72 -18.22
C GLY A 184 30.52 -18.15 -19.61
N LYS A 185 30.56 -16.83 -19.81
CA LYS A 185 30.96 -16.20 -21.07
C LYS A 185 32.48 -16.21 -21.28
N GLU A 186 33.29 -16.00 -20.26
CA GLU A 186 34.74 -16.04 -20.33
C GLU A 186 35.26 -17.45 -20.59
N CYS A 187 34.64 -18.49 -20.02
CA CYS A 187 34.99 -19.88 -20.35
C CYS A 187 34.67 -20.26 -21.80
N ARG A 188 33.60 -19.72 -22.41
CA ARG A 188 33.29 -20.02 -23.82
C ARG A 188 34.18 -19.31 -24.83
N SER A 189 34.73 -18.14 -24.51
CA SER A 189 35.65 -17.42 -25.40
C SER A 189 37.05 -17.97 -25.42
N ARG A 190 37.42 -18.84 -24.47
CA ARG A 190 38.77 -19.44 -24.36
C ARG A 190 38.91 -20.77 -25.10
N TRP A 191 37.86 -21.32 -25.68
CA TRP A 191 37.82 -22.62 -26.37
C TRP A 191 37.28 -22.52 -27.81
N SER A 192 37.68 -21.51 -28.56
CA SER A 192 37.52 -21.51 -30.03
C SER A 192 38.89 -21.68 -30.67
N PRO A 193 39.04 -22.67 -31.55
CA PRO A 193 40.29 -22.92 -32.24
C PRO A 193 40.63 -21.82 -33.25
#